data_1bcdc1112b03777e814a74a6c6fa366e
#
_entry.id   1bcdc1112b03777e814a74a6c6fa366e
#
_cell.length_a   1.000
_cell.length_b   1.000
_cell.length_c   1.000
_cell.angle_alpha   90.00
_cell.angle_beta   90.00
_cell.angle_gamma   90.00
#
_symmetry.space_group_name_H-M   'P 1'
#
loop_
_entity.id
_entity.type
_entity.pdbx_description
1 polymer ?
#
loop_
_entity_poly.entity_id
_entity_poly.type
_entity_poly.pdbx_seq_one_letter_code
_entity_poly.pdbx_strand_id
1 'polypeptide(L)'
;MIGITLAFVLWVVGSVVVTVLIYDATFARYEREEKPVPAALEPLVADRRAVTFSSGDNTLAGYVYGDGGDMLVVMAPGYHACVDDYLWQIQHFLDSGYGVFVFDTTGSCHSEGESAVGFSQAVWDLDSALTFAEKSGLFGYRRVALFGHSRGGYAVCCALAAHEVAAVISVAGVNSAMEGVMEPAAARVGFVAYGNYPFLWLYQAWLFDAETVSLSAADCIAQSDTPVLIVHGKNDDAVELDGGSIYAHRAEIDAPQVDFLVWDTPQQDGHSDLLFDADGTENEALMTYICQFLEQNSKGK
;
A
#
# COMPACT_ATOMS: atom_id res chain seq x y z
N MET A 1 -42.51 -15.29 -18.47
CA MET A 1 -41.64 -15.80 -17.37
C MET A 1 -40.34 -16.42 -17.89
N ILE A 2 -40.34 -17.44 -18.75
CA ILE A 2 -39.11 -18.11 -19.22
C ILE A 2 -38.09 -17.13 -19.83
N GLY A 3 -38.54 -16.20 -20.70
CA GLY A 3 -37.64 -15.21 -21.32
C GLY A 3 -36.95 -14.24 -20.33
N ILE A 4 -37.65 -13.82 -19.28
CA ILE A 4 -37.09 -12.94 -18.23
C ILE A 4 -36.08 -13.70 -17.37
N THR A 5 -36.38 -14.95 -17.04
CA THR A 5 -35.46 -15.82 -16.29
C THR A 5 -34.17 -16.07 -17.09
N LEU A 6 -34.29 -16.36 -18.39
CA LEU A 6 -33.13 -16.55 -19.25
C LEU A 6 -32.28 -15.27 -19.36
N ALA A 7 -32.89 -14.12 -19.56
CA ALA A 7 -32.19 -12.83 -19.62
C ALA A 7 -31.44 -12.52 -18.32
N PHE A 8 -32.07 -12.78 -17.16
CA PHE A 8 -31.41 -12.62 -15.85
C PHE A 8 -30.21 -13.55 -15.67
N VAL A 9 -30.36 -14.83 -16.03
CA VAL A 9 -29.25 -15.79 -15.95
C VAL A 9 -28.09 -15.37 -16.85
N LEU A 10 -28.38 -14.93 -18.09
CA LEU A 10 -27.35 -14.45 -19.01
C LEU A 10 -26.65 -13.20 -18.49
N TRP A 11 -27.38 -12.28 -17.87
CA TRP A 11 -26.80 -11.10 -17.23
C TRP A 11 -25.88 -11.49 -16.07
N VAL A 12 -26.30 -12.37 -15.15
CA VAL A 12 -25.48 -12.85 -14.04
C VAL A 12 -24.20 -13.51 -14.55
N VAL A 13 -24.31 -14.47 -15.46
CA VAL A 13 -23.16 -15.19 -16.03
C VAL A 13 -22.22 -14.21 -16.74
N GLY A 14 -22.77 -13.29 -17.55
CA GLY A 14 -22.00 -12.27 -18.25
C GLY A 14 -21.25 -11.35 -17.28
N SER A 15 -21.92 -10.90 -16.21
CA SER A 15 -21.29 -10.06 -15.17
C SER A 15 -20.16 -10.78 -14.45
N VAL A 16 -20.34 -12.04 -14.05
CA VAL A 16 -19.27 -12.85 -13.44
C VAL A 16 -18.08 -12.98 -14.38
N VAL A 17 -18.32 -13.38 -15.64
CA VAL A 17 -17.23 -13.56 -16.61
C VAL A 17 -16.47 -12.26 -16.86
N VAL A 18 -17.19 -11.15 -17.05
CA VAL A 18 -16.57 -9.83 -17.27
C VAL A 18 -15.77 -9.40 -16.05
N THR A 19 -16.32 -9.57 -14.83
CA THR A 19 -15.62 -9.24 -13.60
C THR A 19 -14.31 -10.00 -13.47
N VAL A 20 -14.34 -11.34 -13.62
CA VAL A 20 -13.14 -12.17 -13.53
C VAL A 20 -12.10 -11.77 -14.56
N LEU A 21 -12.49 -11.68 -15.85
CA LEU A 21 -11.55 -11.37 -16.93
C LEU A 21 -10.91 -9.98 -16.78
N ILE A 22 -11.67 -8.97 -16.40
CA ILE A 22 -11.14 -7.61 -16.22
C ILE A 22 -10.27 -7.56 -14.97
N TYR A 23 -10.69 -8.19 -13.86
CA TYR A 23 -9.93 -8.22 -12.62
C TYR A 23 -8.57 -8.90 -12.82
N ASP A 24 -8.57 -10.10 -13.39
CA ASP A 24 -7.33 -10.85 -13.61
C ASP A 24 -6.38 -10.13 -14.58
N ALA A 25 -6.93 -9.50 -15.63
CA ALA A 25 -6.14 -8.69 -16.53
C ALA A 25 -5.59 -7.41 -15.86
N THR A 26 -6.35 -6.81 -14.94
CA THR A 26 -5.91 -5.64 -14.18
C THR A 26 -4.77 -6.00 -13.23
N PHE A 27 -4.87 -7.12 -12.54
CA PHE A 27 -3.88 -7.54 -11.55
C PHE A 27 -2.91 -8.60 -12.09
N ALA A 28 -2.67 -8.62 -13.40
CA ALA A 28 -1.64 -9.47 -14.00
C ALA A 28 -0.26 -9.19 -13.35
N ARG A 29 0.64 -10.18 -13.43
CA ARG A 29 2.02 -10.05 -12.96
C ARG A 29 2.67 -8.81 -13.56
N TYR A 30 3.38 -8.06 -12.72
CA TYR A 30 4.12 -6.87 -13.10
C TYR A 30 5.62 -7.10 -12.98
N GLU A 31 6.34 -6.78 -14.04
CA GLU A 31 7.80 -6.72 -14.07
C GLU A 31 8.21 -5.27 -14.37
N ARG A 32 9.10 -4.75 -13.55
CA ARG A 32 9.59 -3.39 -13.75
C ARG A 32 10.47 -3.32 -15.00
N GLU A 33 10.28 -2.29 -15.82
CA GLU A 33 11.29 -1.92 -16.78
C GLU A 33 12.58 -1.52 -16.05
N GLU A 34 13.71 -2.08 -16.44
CA GLU A 34 15.01 -1.71 -15.88
C GLU A 34 15.28 -0.21 -16.10
N LYS A 35 15.27 0.54 -15.02
CA LYS A 35 15.71 1.94 -15.01
C LYS A 35 17.09 1.99 -14.38
N PRO A 36 18.02 2.83 -14.93
CA PRO A 36 19.33 3.00 -14.30
C PRO A 36 19.14 3.57 -12.90
N VAL A 37 19.85 2.97 -11.93
CA VAL A 37 19.92 3.50 -10.57
C VAL A 37 20.70 4.83 -10.63
N PRO A 38 20.22 5.90 -10.01
CA PRO A 38 21.00 7.14 -9.89
C PRO A 38 22.35 6.87 -9.24
N ALA A 39 23.43 7.45 -9.75
CA ALA A 39 24.78 7.21 -9.25
C ALA A 39 24.94 7.47 -7.73
N ALA A 40 24.16 8.41 -7.19
CA ALA A 40 24.13 8.71 -5.76
C ALA A 40 23.58 7.55 -4.91
N LEU A 41 22.72 6.69 -5.49
CA LEU A 41 22.06 5.57 -4.82
C LEU A 41 22.70 4.19 -5.16
N GLU A 42 23.72 4.14 -6.03
CA GLU A 42 24.43 2.90 -6.31
C GLU A 42 25.02 2.24 -5.05
N PRO A 43 25.63 2.98 -4.09
CA PRO A 43 26.11 2.40 -2.85
C PRO A 43 24.98 1.78 -2.02
N LEU A 44 23.82 2.42 -1.95
CA LEU A 44 22.65 1.92 -1.24
C LEU A 44 22.20 0.56 -1.79
N VAL A 45 22.17 0.41 -3.11
CA VAL A 45 21.78 -0.84 -3.78
C VAL A 45 22.86 -1.93 -3.58
N ALA A 46 24.14 -1.54 -3.62
CA ALA A 46 25.26 -2.48 -3.43
C ALA A 46 25.32 -3.05 -1.99
N ASP A 47 24.98 -2.23 -1.00
CA ASP A 47 25.07 -2.60 0.42
C ASP A 47 23.78 -3.26 0.96
N ARG A 48 22.71 -3.29 0.17
CA ARG A 48 21.43 -3.90 0.61
C ARG A 48 21.57 -5.40 0.85
N ARG A 49 20.99 -5.87 1.94
CA ARG A 49 20.92 -7.30 2.25
C ARG A 49 19.62 -7.89 1.71
N ALA A 50 19.72 -8.73 0.68
CA ALA A 50 18.58 -9.46 0.15
C ALA A 50 18.16 -10.58 1.12
N VAL A 51 16.88 -10.74 1.31
CA VAL A 51 16.24 -11.80 2.10
C VAL A 51 15.02 -12.33 1.33
N THR A 52 14.54 -13.50 1.73
CA THR A 52 13.30 -14.06 1.21
C THR A 52 12.41 -14.52 2.35
N PHE A 53 11.10 -14.43 2.17
CA PHE A 53 10.11 -14.91 3.12
C PHE A 53 8.85 -15.39 2.38
N SER A 54 8.02 -16.20 3.04
CA SER A 54 6.81 -16.75 2.42
C SER A 54 5.61 -15.84 2.68
N SER A 55 4.77 -15.66 1.67
CA SER A 55 3.41 -15.11 1.77
C SER A 55 2.46 -16.08 1.06
N GLY A 56 1.67 -16.82 1.84
CA GLY A 56 0.92 -17.97 1.31
C GLY A 56 1.86 -18.99 0.65
N ASP A 57 1.56 -19.33 -0.60
CA ASP A 57 2.34 -20.30 -1.39
C ASP A 57 3.51 -19.63 -2.15
N ASN A 58 3.66 -18.31 -2.09
CA ASN A 58 4.68 -17.58 -2.83
C ASN A 58 5.86 -17.20 -1.94
N THR A 59 7.06 -17.15 -2.54
CA THR A 59 8.27 -16.58 -1.94
C THR A 59 8.42 -15.13 -2.37
N LEU A 60 8.49 -14.23 -1.40
CA LEU A 60 8.70 -12.81 -1.65
C LEU A 60 10.16 -12.41 -1.48
N ALA A 61 10.62 -11.52 -2.34
CA ALA A 61 11.91 -10.88 -2.26
C ALA A 61 11.84 -9.66 -1.35
N GLY A 62 12.69 -9.61 -0.34
CA GLY A 62 12.80 -8.50 0.58
C GLY A 62 14.22 -7.96 0.66
N TYR A 63 14.35 -6.72 1.06
CA TYR A 63 15.64 -6.03 1.15
C TYR A 63 15.73 -5.26 2.46
N VAL A 64 16.82 -5.49 3.17
CA VAL A 64 17.11 -4.83 4.45
C VAL A 64 18.24 -3.85 4.24
N TYR A 65 18.04 -2.65 4.74
CA TYR A 65 19.00 -1.55 4.68
C TYR A 65 19.28 -1.04 6.10
N GLY A 66 20.55 -0.74 6.36
CA GLY A 66 21.03 -0.27 7.67
C GLY A 66 21.18 -1.40 8.71
N ASP A 67 22.14 -1.23 9.61
CA ASP A 67 22.55 -2.24 10.58
C ASP A 67 22.15 -1.92 12.03
N GLY A 68 21.55 -0.77 12.27
CA GLY A 68 21.31 -0.33 13.64
C GLY A 68 20.27 0.79 13.74
N GLY A 69 19.81 0.98 14.95
CA GLY A 69 18.79 1.96 15.28
C GLY A 69 17.80 1.37 16.27
N ASP A 70 16.93 2.22 16.80
CA ASP A 70 15.90 1.80 17.73
C ASP A 70 14.59 1.44 17.00
N MET A 71 14.44 1.88 15.75
CA MET A 71 13.25 1.69 14.94
C MET A 71 13.55 1.16 13.54
N LEU A 72 12.76 0.16 13.14
CA LEU A 72 12.69 -0.37 11.78
C LEU A 72 11.47 0.24 11.08
N VAL A 73 11.67 0.84 9.91
CA VAL A 73 10.58 1.23 9.01
C VAL A 73 10.34 0.07 8.04
N VAL A 74 9.16 -0.56 8.13
CA VAL A 74 8.72 -1.56 7.14
C VAL A 74 7.92 -0.84 6.06
N MET A 75 8.37 -0.95 4.80
CA MET A 75 7.76 -0.24 3.68
C MET A 75 6.93 -1.18 2.81
N ALA A 76 5.69 -0.79 2.56
CA ALA A 76 4.75 -1.48 1.66
C ALA A 76 4.61 -0.69 0.35
N PRO A 77 5.03 -1.25 -0.80
CA PRO A 77 4.97 -0.57 -2.08
C PRO A 77 3.55 -0.40 -2.63
N GLY A 78 3.39 0.56 -3.54
CA GLY A 78 2.20 0.75 -4.34
C GLY A 78 1.97 -0.35 -5.37
N TYR A 79 0.83 -0.29 -6.04
CA TYR A 79 0.56 -1.14 -7.19
C TYR A 79 1.44 -0.72 -8.38
N HIS A 80 1.99 -1.69 -9.11
CA HIS A 80 2.98 -1.49 -10.18
C HIS A 80 4.30 -0.82 -9.74
N ALA A 81 4.64 -0.89 -8.45
CA ALA A 81 5.91 -0.41 -7.94
C ALA A 81 6.77 -1.57 -7.42
N CYS A 82 8.08 -1.39 -7.54
CA CYS A 82 9.11 -2.27 -6.98
C CYS A 82 9.85 -1.55 -5.87
N VAL A 83 10.64 -2.28 -5.11
CA VAL A 83 11.52 -1.72 -4.08
C VAL A 83 12.39 -0.57 -4.62
N ASP A 84 12.95 -0.74 -5.82
CA ASP A 84 13.86 0.24 -6.42
C ASP A 84 13.17 1.56 -6.84
N ASP A 85 11.84 1.63 -6.81
CA ASP A 85 11.11 2.89 -7.02
C ASP A 85 11.13 3.80 -5.78
N TYR A 86 11.58 3.29 -4.62
CA TYR A 86 11.60 3.99 -3.34
C TYR A 86 13.01 4.25 -2.80
N LEU A 87 14.07 4.11 -3.60
CA LEU A 87 15.46 4.20 -3.13
C LEU A 87 15.76 5.56 -2.46
N TRP A 88 15.20 6.67 -2.94
CA TRP A 88 15.37 7.97 -2.33
C TRP A 88 14.74 8.05 -0.94
N GLN A 89 13.52 7.54 -0.77
CA GLN A 89 12.83 7.48 0.52
C GLN A 89 13.56 6.56 1.50
N ILE A 90 14.09 5.43 1.00
CA ILE A 90 14.92 4.51 1.80
C ILE A 90 16.17 5.24 2.29
N GLN A 91 16.89 5.95 1.40
CA GLN A 91 18.07 6.71 1.78
C GLN A 91 17.75 7.75 2.84
N HIS A 92 16.65 8.49 2.69
CA HIS A 92 16.22 9.50 3.66
C HIS A 92 15.93 8.91 5.05
N PHE A 93 15.27 7.75 5.13
CA PHE A 93 15.06 7.06 6.39
C PHE A 93 16.39 6.63 7.05
N LEU A 94 17.34 6.13 6.26
CA LEU A 94 18.68 5.75 6.76
C LEU A 94 19.45 6.95 7.30
N ASP A 95 19.44 8.07 6.56
CA ASP A 95 20.08 9.33 6.97
C ASP A 95 19.46 9.90 8.26
N SER A 96 18.17 9.58 8.49
CA SER A 96 17.45 9.90 9.72
C SER A 96 17.69 8.90 10.86
N GLY A 97 18.54 7.88 10.66
CA GLY A 97 18.94 6.90 11.66
C GLY A 97 17.98 5.73 11.85
N TYR A 98 17.04 5.52 10.94
CA TYR A 98 16.15 4.36 10.93
C TYR A 98 16.77 3.21 10.14
N GLY A 99 16.43 1.95 10.49
CA GLY A 99 16.63 0.85 9.56
C GLY A 99 15.42 0.71 8.65
N VAL A 100 15.59 0.10 7.48
CA VAL A 100 14.49 -0.10 6.53
C VAL A 100 14.39 -1.55 6.11
N PHE A 101 13.18 -2.08 6.12
CA PHE A 101 12.82 -3.34 5.47
C PHE A 101 11.72 -3.08 4.45
N VAL A 102 11.97 -3.44 3.22
CA VAL A 102 11.03 -3.27 2.10
C VAL A 102 11.02 -4.53 1.26
N PHE A 103 9.93 -4.82 0.57
CA PHE A 103 9.76 -6.05 -0.19
C PHE A 103 8.98 -5.81 -1.49
N ASP A 104 9.24 -6.63 -2.49
CA ASP A 104 8.39 -6.73 -3.66
C ASP A 104 7.16 -7.58 -3.32
N THR A 105 5.97 -7.10 -3.67
CA THR A 105 4.71 -7.79 -3.35
C THR A 105 4.49 -9.01 -4.26
N THR A 106 3.62 -9.93 -3.86
CA THR A 106 3.21 -11.08 -4.67
C THR A 106 2.91 -10.67 -6.12
N GLY A 107 3.44 -11.43 -7.08
CA GLY A 107 3.23 -11.21 -8.51
C GLY A 107 3.86 -9.93 -9.05
N SER A 108 4.87 -9.38 -8.36
CA SER A 108 5.62 -8.21 -8.82
C SER A 108 7.13 -8.41 -8.72
N CYS A 109 7.84 -7.84 -9.67
CA CYS A 109 9.29 -7.67 -9.69
C CYS A 109 10.05 -8.99 -9.37
N HIS A 110 10.80 -9.06 -8.27
CA HIS A 110 11.60 -10.23 -7.90
C HIS A 110 10.84 -11.26 -7.05
N SER A 111 9.58 -10.97 -6.66
CA SER A 111 8.74 -11.90 -5.91
C SER A 111 8.02 -12.90 -6.81
N GLU A 112 7.70 -14.08 -6.28
CA GLU A 112 6.89 -15.08 -6.95
C GLU A 112 5.42 -14.66 -7.06
N GLY A 113 4.66 -15.40 -7.86
CA GLY A 113 3.23 -15.22 -8.10
C GLY A 113 2.94 -14.94 -9.57
N GLU A 114 1.94 -15.60 -10.12
CA GLU A 114 1.47 -15.43 -11.51
C GLU A 114 0.67 -14.13 -11.70
N SER A 115 0.24 -13.49 -10.61
CA SER A 115 -0.60 -12.29 -10.56
C SER A 115 -0.33 -11.52 -9.28
N ALA A 116 -0.55 -10.20 -9.29
CA ALA A 116 -0.56 -9.35 -8.11
C ALA A 116 -1.83 -9.52 -7.25
N VAL A 117 -2.75 -10.33 -7.70
CA VAL A 117 -4.02 -10.81 -7.12
C VAL A 117 -5.00 -9.70 -6.72
N GLY A 118 -4.56 -8.56 -6.21
CA GLY A 118 -5.43 -7.41 -5.87
C GLY A 118 -4.93 -6.58 -4.70
N PHE A 119 -5.79 -5.69 -4.20
CA PHE A 119 -5.45 -4.81 -3.08
C PHE A 119 -5.29 -5.60 -1.77
N SER A 120 -6.18 -6.54 -1.49
CA SER A 120 -6.13 -7.38 -0.28
C SER A 120 -4.86 -8.22 -0.18
N GLN A 121 -4.24 -8.59 -1.31
CA GLN A 121 -2.96 -9.29 -1.31
C GLN A 121 -1.85 -8.49 -0.62
N ALA A 122 -1.86 -7.15 -0.76
CA ALA A 122 -0.88 -6.31 -0.09
C ALA A 122 -0.98 -6.36 1.44
N VAL A 123 -2.18 -6.60 1.98
CA VAL A 123 -2.39 -6.80 3.43
C VAL A 123 -1.75 -8.12 3.87
N TRP A 124 -1.97 -9.22 3.15
CA TRP A 124 -1.36 -10.52 3.45
C TRP A 124 0.15 -10.54 3.29
N ASP A 125 0.66 -9.86 2.26
CA ASP A 125 2.10 -9.73 2.04
C ASP A 125 2.78 -8.94 3.16
N LEU A 126 2.14 -7.85 3.62
CA LEU A 126 2.64 -7.05 4.74
C LEU A 126 2.56 -7.82 6.07
N ASP A 127 1.47 -8.55 6.34
CA ASP A 127 1.35 -9.42 7.51
C ASP A 127 2.49 -10.45 7.55
N SER A 128 2.78 -11.07 6.41
CA SER A 128 3.88 -12.01 6.24
C SER A 128 5.24 -11.35 6.44
N ALA A 129 5.43 -10.14 5.95
CA ALA A 129 6.66 -9.35 6.12
C ALA A 129 6.89 -8.98 7.59
N LEU A 130 5.84 -8.56 8.30
CA LEU A 130 5.90 -8.24 9.74
C LEU A 130 6.19 -9.49 10.58
N THR A 131 5.51 -10.59 10.28
CA THR A 131 5.78 -11.89 10.90
C THR A 131 7.22 -12.35 10.67
N PHE A 132 7.75 -12.18 9.46
CA PHE A 132 9.15 -12.47 9.15
C PHE A 132 10.09 -11.55 9.93
N ALA A 133 9.81 -10.25 9.96
CA ALA A 133 10.63 -9.29 10.71
C ALA A 133 10.71 -9.66 12.21
N GLU A 134 9.60 -10.07 12.81
CA GLU A 134 9.54 -10.48 14.22
C GLU A 134 10.30 -11.80 14.49
N LYS A 135 10.11 -12.81 13.63
CA LYS A 135 10.56 -14.19 13.91
C LYS A 135 11.94 -14.53 13.38
N SER A 136 12.45 -13.81 12.38
CA SER A 136 13.71 -14.16 11.72
C SER A 136 14.96 -13.97 12.59
N GLY A 137 14.89 -13.11 13.62
CA GLY A 137 16.03 -12.72 14.43
C GLY A 137 17.06 -11.85 13.66
N LEU A 138 16.73 -11.43 12.44
CA LEU A 138 17.61 -10.61 11.60
C LEU A 138 17.61 -9.13 11.99
N PHE A 139 16.56 -8.70 12.70
CA PHE A 139 16.30 -7.31 13.03
C PHE A 139 16.54 -7.08 14.52
N GLY A 140 17.53 -6.26 14.86
CA GLY A 140 17.84 -5.87 16.25
C GLY A 140 16.97 -4.71 16.78
N TYR A 141 15.96 -4.29 16.04
CA TYR A 141 15.13 -3.14 16.35
C TYR A 141 14.12 -3.45 17.46
N ARG A 142 13.85 -2.43 18.29
CA ARG A 142 12.88 -2.55 19.39
C ARG A 142 11.47 -2.15 18.98
N ARG A 143 11.36 -1.34 17.94
CA ARG A 143 10.10 -0.77 17.47
C ARG A 143 10.01 -0.90 15.96
N VAL A 144 8.79 -1.04 15.47
CA VAL A 144 8.47 -1.07 14.05
C VAL A 144 7.54 0.08 13.73
N ALA A 145 7.84 0.85 12.71
CA ALA A 145 6.93 1.79 12.08
C ALA A 145 6.61 1.31 10.65
N LEU A 146 5.45 1.68 10.14
CA LEU A 146 5.02 1.30 8.81
C LEU A 146 4.97 2.53 7.90
N PHE A 147 5.47 2.38 6.68
CA PHE A 147 5.31 3.35 5.61
C PHE A 147 4.68 2.66 4.40
N GLY A 148 3.60 3.20 3.86
CA GLY A 148 2.96 2.66 2.67
C GLY A 148 2.53 3.73 1.69
N HIS A 149 2.68 3.43 0.39
CA HIS A 149 2.25 4.29 -0.70
C HIS A 149 1.10 3.64 -1.47
N SER A 150 0.05 4.39 -1.78
CA SER A 150 -1.06 3.92 -2.62
C SER A 150 -1.72 2.64 -2.05
N ARG A 151 -1.68 1.51 -2.77
CA ARG A 151 -2.09 0.19 -2.29
C ARG A 151 -1.36 -0.20 -0.99
N GLY A 152 -0.07 0.14 -0.87
CA GLY A 152 0.69 -0.05 0.36
C GLY A 152 0.18 0.83 1.49
N GLY A 153 -0.29 2.05 1.18
CA GLY A 153 -0.92 2.95 2.14
C GLY A 153 -2.20 2.38 2.76
N TYR A 154 -3.01 1.66 1.98
CA TYR A 154 -4.13 0.86 2.47
C TYR A 154 -3.64 -0.28 3.38
N ALA A 155 -2.65 -1.05 2.92
CA ALA A 155 -2.16 -2.22 3.63
C ALA A 155 -1.59 -1.87 5.02
N VAL A 156 -0.79 -0.78 5.14
CA VAL A 156 -0.20 -0.37 6.43
C VAL A 156 -1.25 0.06 7.45
N CYS A 157 -2.35 0.67 7.00
CA CYS A 157 -3.47 1.01 7.88
C CYS A 157 -4.26 -0.24 8.31
N CYS A 158 -4.51 -1.16 7.37
CA CYS A 158 -5.21 -2.41 7.67
C CYS A 158 -4.39 -3.35 8.58
N ALA A 159 -3.05 -3.26 8.56
CA ALA A 159 -2.20 -4.03 9.46
C ALA A 159 -2.46 -3.73 10.95
N LEU A 160 -3.03 -2.58 11.28
CA LEU A 160 -3.44 -2.20 12.65
C LEU A 160 -4.50 -3.13 13.24
N ALA A 161 -5.23 -3.88 12.43
CA ALA A 161 -6.18 -4.89 12.90
C ALA A 161 -5.50 -6.10 13.57
N ALA A 162 -4.21 -6.37 13.26
CA ALA A 162 -3.52 -7.57 13.71
C ALA A 162 -2.14 -7.29 14.37
N HIS A 163 -1.56 -6.11 14.17
CA HIS A 163 -0.20 -5.79 14.61
C HIS A 163 -0.16 -4.52 15.47
N GLU A 164 0.59 -4.58 16.56
CA GLU A 164 0.97 -3.41 17.33
C GLU A 164 2.27 -2.83 16.76
N VAL A 165 2.22 -1.58 16.29
CA VAL A 165 3.37 -0.88 15.71
C VAL A 165 3.53 0.50 16.36
N ALA A 166 4.72 1.09 16.24
CA ALA A 166 5.02 2.37 16.87
C ALA A 166 4.34 3.56 16.19
N ALA A 167 4.22 3.51 14.86
CA ALA A 167 3.54 4.53 14.06
C ALA A 167 3.20 3.97 12.66
N VAL A 168 2.23 4.57 12.00
CA VAL A 168 1.86 4.27 10.60
C VAL A 168 1.87 5.56 9.78
N ILE A 169 2.48 5.49 8.60
CA ILE A 169 2.43 6.54 7.59
C ILE A 169 1.79 5.98 6.33
N SER A 170 0.66 6.54 5.94
CA SER A 170 -0.03 6.21 4.69
C SER A 170 0.04 7.40 3.74
N VAL A 171 0.66 7.19 2.59
CA VAL A 171 0.83 8.19 1.53
C VAL A 171 -0.04 7.82 0.34
N ALA A 172 -0.95 8.70 -0.06
CA ALA A 172 -1.90 8.49 -1.18
C ALA A 172 -2.71 7.18 -1.07
N GLY A 173 -3.02 6.74 0.17
CA GLY A 173 -3.67 5.47 0.44
C GLY A 173 -5.15 5.46 0.06
N VAL A 174 -5.61 4.36 -0.55
CA VAL A 174 -7.04 4.07 -0.75
C VAL A 174 -7.65 3.50 0.53
N ASN A 175 -8.94 3.77 0.77
CA ASN A 175 -9.56 3.35 2.03
C ASN A 175 -9.91 1.85 2.06
N SER A 176 -10.30 1.25 0.93
CA SER A 176 -10.66 -0.17 0.87
C SER A 176 -10.27 -0.81 -0.46
N ALA A 177 -10.15 -2.15 -0.46
CA ALA A 177 -9.90 -2.92 -1.68
C ALA A 177 -11.00 -2.72 -2.72
N MET A 178 -12.26 -2.54 -2.29
CA MET A 178 -13.37 -2.30 -3.18
C MET A 178 -13.30 -0.91 -3.83
N GLU A 179 -12.99 0.14 -3.09
CA GLU A 179 -12.83 1.50 -3.62
C GLU A 179 -11.66 1.57 -4.59
N GLY A 180 -10.52 0.93 -4.29
CA GLY A 180 -9.36 0.87 -5.16
C GLY A 180 -9.64 0.24 -6.54
N VAL A 181 -10.67 -0.60 -6.67
CA VAL A 181 -11.08 -1.18 -7.96
C VAL A 181 -12.26 -0.42 -8.56
N MET A 182 -13.23 -0.03 -7.73
CA MET A 182 -14.49 0.56 -8.22
C MET A 182 -14.31 2.00 -8.72
N GLU A 183 -13.48 2.81 -8.07
CA GLU A 183 -13.25 4.19 -8.49
C GLU A 183 -12.66 4.28 -9.91
N PRO A 184 -11.55 3.61 -10.24
CA PRO A 184 -11.03 3.57 -11.60
C PRO A 184 -12.00 2.95 -12.62
N ALA A 185 -12.80 1.97 -12.21
CA ALA A 185 -13.82 1.38 -13.07
C ALA A 185 -14.95 2.39 -13.35
N ALA A 186 -15.43 3.09 -12.33
CA ALA A 186 -16.46 4.12 -12.47
C ALA A 186 -15.97 5.32 -13.31
N ALA A 187 -14.72 5.70 -13.19
CA ALA A 187 -14.11 6.73 -14.03
C ALA A 187 -14.10 6.36 -15.53
N ARG A 188 -13.99 5.05 -15.85
CA ARG A 188 -13.98 4.57 -17.24
C ARG A 188 -15.36 4.35 -17.85
N VAL A 189 -16.30 3.77 -17.09
CA VAL A 189 -17.62 3.33 -17.63
C VAL A 189 -18.81 3.97 -16.91
N GLY A 190 -18.55 4.90 -16.01
CA GLY A 190 -19.58 5.63 -15.26
C GLY A 190 -20.27 4.74 -14.21
N PHE A 191 -21.47 5.16 -13.79
CA PHE A 191 -22.25 4.48 -12.74
C PHE A 191 -22.58 3.00 -13.05
N VAL A 192 -22.46 2.57 -14.31
CA VAL A 192 -22.70 1.17 -14.74
C VAL A 192 -21.74 0.19 -14.04
N ALA A 193 -20.53 0.66 -13.67
CA ALA A 193 -19.59 -0.11 -12.87
C ALA A 193 -20.21 -0.70 -11.61
N TYR A 194 -21.05 0.09 -10.91
CA TYR A 194 -21.67 -0.32 -9.65
C TYR A 194 -22.68 -1.48 -9.80
N GLY A 195 -23.16 -1.73 -11.02
CA GLY A 195 -23.95 -2.94 -11.32
C GLY A 195 -23.16 -4.25 -11.13
N ASN A 196 -21.84 -4.19 -11.23
CA ASN A 196 -20.95 -5.33 -11.04
C ASN A 196 -20.37 -5.43 -9.61
N TYR A 197 -20.65 -4.48 -8.72
CA TYR A 197 -20.16 -4.46 -7.34
C TYR A 197 -20.35 -5.79 -6.60
N PRO A 198 -21.54 -6.43 -6.60
CA PRO A 198 -21.74 -7.70 -5.89
C PRO A 198 -20.86 -8.83 -6.44
N PHE A 199 -20.66 -8.87 -7.76
CA PHE A 199 -19.84 -9.90 -8.40
C PHE A 199 -18.37 -9.69 -8.14
N LEU A 200 -17.91 -8.44 -8.12
CA LEU A 200 -16.55 -8.06 -7.75
C LEU A 200 -16.27 -8.42 -6.28
N TRP A 201 -17.19 -8.09 -5.36
CA TRP A 201 -17.03 -8.42 -3.94
C TRP A 201 -16.97 -9.93 -3.74
N LEU A 202 -17.88 -10.69 -4.37
CA LEU A 202 -17.90 -12.16 -4.28
C LEU A 202 -16.63 -12.78 -4.87
N TYR A 203 -16.11 -12.24 -5.97
CA TYR A 203 -14.88 -12.73 -6.57
C TYR A 203 -13.68 -12.48 -5.67
N GLN A 204 -13.54 -11.29 -5.12
CA GLN A 204 -12.48 -10.99 -4.15
C GLN A 204 -12.63 -11.83 -2.86
N ALA A 205 -13.86 -12.01 -2.35
CA ALA A 205 -14.10 -12.87 -1.19
C ALA A 205 -13.80 -14.35 -1.44
N TRP A 206 -13.84 -14.80 -2.69
CA TRP A 206 -13.38 -16.13 -3.08
C TRP A 206 -11.84 -16.20 -3.17
N LEU A 207 -11.17 -15.15 -3.63
CA LEU A 207 -9.71 -15.09 -3.72
C LEU A 207 -9.04 -14.97 -2.35
N PHE A 208 -9.63 -14.19 -1.45
CA PHE A 208 -9.02 -13.83 -0.18
C PHE A 208 -9.77 -14.38 1.05
N ASP A 209 -10.92 -14.02 1.27
CA ASP A 209 -11.98 -14.29 2.25
C ASP A 209 -12.82 -13.01 2.47
N ALA A 210 -13.97 -13.17 3.08
CA ALA A 210 -14.90 -12.06 3.27
C ALA A 210 -14.40 -11.03 4.31
N GLU A 211 -13.64 -11.47 5.32
CA GLU A 211 -13.08 -10.60 6.36
C GLU A 211 -12.03 -9.66 5.76
N THR A 212 -11.04 -10.22 5.07
CA THR A 212 -9.97 -9.45 4.42
C THR A 212 -10.51 -8.45 3.38
N VAL A 213 -11.48 -8.85 2.55
CA VAL A 213 -12.09 -7.96 1.53
C VAL A 213 -12.89 -6.83 2.17
N SER A 214 -13.43 -7.04 3.36
CA SER A 214 -14.22 -6.06 4.09
C SER A 214 -13.39 -5.11 4.95
N LEU A 215 -12.08 -5.27 5.00
CA LEU A 215 -11.21 -4.33 5.71
C LEU A 215 -11.28 -2.94 5.10
N SER A 216 -11.42 -1.95 5.96
CA SER A 216 -11.32 -0.53 5.63
C SER A 216 -10.21 0.09 6.46
N ALA A 217 -9.36 0.90 5.83
CA ALA A 217 -8.28 1.60 6.51
C ALA A 217 -8.84 2.50 7.62
N ALA A 218 -9.95 3.20 7.36
CA ALA A 218 -10.61 4.07 8.33
C ALA A 218 -11.07 3.30 9.57
N ASP A 219 -11.70 2.13 9.40
CA ASP A 219 -12.14 1.30 10.52
C ASP A 219 -10.96 0.76 11.35
N CYS A 220 -9.91 0.30 10.68
CA CYS A 220 -8.70 -0.21 11.35
C CYS A 220 -7.98 0.90 12.15
N ILE A 221 -7.90 2.11 11.59
CA ILE A 221 -7.33 3.29 12.27
C ILE A 221 -8.19 3.68 13.47
N ALA A 222 -9.53 3.76 13.29
CA ALA A 222 -10.46 4.17 14.36
C ALA A 222 -10.46 3.21 15.57
N GLN A 223 -10.06 1.94 15.36
CA GLN A 223 -9.98 0.92 16.41
C GLN A 223 -8.59 0.79 17.04
N SER A 224 -7.63 1.61 16.64
CA SER A 224 -6.22 1.56 17.09
C SER A 224 -5.84 2.82 17.86
N ASP A 225 -4.98 2.65 18.87
CA ASP A 225 -4.33 3.76 19.58
C ASP A 225 -2.96 4.16 18.96
N THR A 226 -2.57 3.51 17.85
CA THR A 226 -1.31 3.79 17.17
C THR A 226 -1.34 5.16 16.51
N PRO A 227 -0.28 5.98 16.63
CA PRO A 227 -0.16 7.21 15.88
C PRO A 227 -0.15 6.97 14.37
N VAL A 228 -1.00 7.67 13.63
CA VAL A 228 -1.14 7.53 12.19
C VAL A 228 -1.02 8.89 11.50
N LEU A 229 -0.19 8.96 10.46
CA LEU A 229 -0.10 10.10 9.55
C LEU A 229 -0.70 9.71 8.19
N ILE A 230 -1.76 10.39 7.79
CA ILE A 230 -2.37 10.26 6.47
C ILE A 230 -1.94 11.44 5.61
N VAL A 231 -1.15 11.16 4.58
CA VAL A 231 -0.71 12.16 3.59
C VAL A 231 -1.43 11.90 2.28
N HIS A 232 -2.01 12.94 1.67
CA HIS A 232 -2.66 12.80 0.38
C HIS A 232 -2.39 14.02 -0.51
N GLY A 233 -2.13 13.78 -1.81
CA GLY A 233 -1.96 14.84 -2.77
C GLY A 233 -3.31 15.49 -3.11
N LYS A 234 -3.34 16.81 -3.20
CA LYS A 234 -4.59 17.56 -3.46
C LYS A 234 -5.18 17.26 -4.84
N ASN A 235 -4.32 17.04 -5.82
CA ASN A 235 -4.68 16.77 -7.20
C ASN A 235 -4.33 15.32 -7.61
N ASP A 236 -4.42 14.39 -6.67
CA ASP A 236 -4.26 12.95 -6.94
C ASP A 236 -5.35 12.48 -7.91
N ASP A 237 -4.93 12.01 -9.08
CA ASP A 237 -5.79 11.56 -10.17
C ASP A 237 -5.98 10.04 -10.22
N ALA A 238 -5.24 9.29 -9.40
CA ALA A 238 -5.35 7.83 -9.30
C ALA A 238 -6.25 7.40 -8.13
N VAL A 239 -6.15 8.12 -7.01
CA VAL A 239 -7.02 7.97 -5.83
C VAL A 239 -7.52 9.36 -5.46
N GLU A 240 -8.72 9.71 -5.89
CA GLU A 240 -9.27 11.05 -5.67
C GLU A 240 -9.34 11.41 -4.18
N LEU A 241 -8.84 12.62 -3.83
CA LEU A 241 -8.77 13.10 -2.43
C LEU A 241 -10.11 12.99 -1.69
N ASP A 242 -11.19 13.41 -2.32
CA ASP A 242 -12.56 13.33 -1.77
C ASP A 242 -13.36 12.13 -2.36
N GLY A 243 -12.66 11.15 -2.97
CA GLY A 243 -13.20 9.90 -3.52
C GLY A 243 -12.92 8.70 -2.62
N GLY A 244 -12.19 7.70 -3.16
CA GLY A 244 -11.84 6.46 -2.45
C GLY A 244 -10.61 6.56 -1.53
N SER A 245 -10.11 7.75 -1.23
CA SER A 245 -8.95 7.94 -0.35
C SER A 245 -9.30 7.73 1.12
N ILE A 246 -8.29 7.39 1.94
CA ILE A 246 -8.44 7.36 3.41
C ILE A 246 -8.85 8.75 3.93
N TYR A 247 -8.33 9.82 3.30
CA TYR A 247 -8.67 11.20 3.68
C TYR A 247 -10.17 11.51 3.50
N ALA A 248 -10.83 10.96 2.48
CA ALA A 248 -12.27 11.14 2.28
C ALA A 248 -13.08 10.61 3.47
N HIS A 249 -12.59 9.58 4.15
CA HIS A 249 -13.20 8.94 5.32
C HIS A 249 -12.74 9.54 6.67
N ARG A 250 -12.05 10.68 6.67
CA ARG A 250 -11.54 11.31 7.91
C ARG A 250 -12.60 11.60 8.97
N ALA A 251 -13.85 11.80 8.56
CA ALA A 251 -14.96 12.02 9.49
C ALA A 251 -15.39 10.75 10.25
N GLU A 252 -14.99 9.58 9.76
CA GLU A 252 -15.22 8.27 10.39
C GLU A 252 -14.08 7.93 11.37
N ILE A 253 -12.94 8.62 11.26
CA ILE A 253 -11.75 8.45 12.08
C ILE A 253 -11.79 9.51 13.20
N ASP A 254 -12.53 9.22 14.27
CA ASP A 254 -12.57 10.09 15.47
C ASP A 254 -11.46 9.64 16.46
N ALA A 255 -10.19 9.92 16.09
CA ALA A 255 -9.02 9.44 16.81
C ALA A 255 -7.96 10.55 16.92
N PRO A 256 -7.66 11.04 18.15
CA PRO A 256 -6.78 12.20 18.36
C PRO A 256 -5.30 11.94 18.01
N GLN A 257 -4.92 10.68 17.84
CA GLN A 257 -3.58 10.26 17.44
C GLN A 257 -3.39 10.22 15.92
N VAL A 258 -4.36 10.70 15.14
CA VAL A 258 -4.32 10.69 13.67
C VAL A 258 -4.13 12.09 13.14
N ASP A 259 -3.06 12.29 12.38
CA ASP A 259 -2.78 13.53 11.65
C ASP A 259 -3.13 13.37 10.17
N PHE A 260 -3.79 14.38 9.60
CA PHE A 260 -4.12 14.46 8.18
C PHE A 260 -3.35 15.60 7.53
N LEU A 261 -2.61 15.30 6.48
CA LEU A 261 -1.83 16.25 5.70
C LEU A 261 -2.25 16.21 4.22
N VAL A 262 -2.88 17.25 3.75
CA VAL A 262 -3.11 17.44 2.31
C VAL A 262 -1.91 18.19 1.74
N TRP A 263 -1.20 17.53 0.80
CA TRP A 263 -0.06 18.10 0.12
C TRP A 263 -0.54 18.91 -1.09
N ASP A 264 -0.34 20.22 -1.07
CA ASP A 264 -0.81 21.18 -2.07
C ASP A 264 0.35 22.01 -2.62
N THR A 265 1.44 21.31 -3.01
CA THR A 265 2.58 21.95 -3.67
C THR A 265 2.47 21.69 -5.17
N PRO A 266 2.38 22.73 -6.01
CA PRO A 266 2.26 22.54 -7.47
C PRO A 266 3.33 21.58 -8.01
N GLN A 267 2.92 20.62 -8.85
CA GLN A 267 3.74 19.55 -9.44
C GLN A 267 4.22 18.46 -8.48
N GLN A 268 3.84 18.54 -7.20
CA GLN A 268 4.12 17.53 -6.17
C GLN A 268 2.84 17.11 -5.44
N ASP A 269 1.68 17.40 -5.99
CA ASP A 269 0.37 17.18 -5.37
C ASP A 269 -0.47 16.10 -6.07
N GLY A 270 0.16 15.33 -6.97
CA GLY A 270 -0.41 14.15 -7.62
C GLY A 270 -0.20 12.87 -6.84
N HIS A 271 -0.52 11.72 -7.45
CA HIS A 271 -0.50 10.40 -6.79
C HIS A 271 0.91 9.94 -6.37
N SER A 272 1.82 9.87 -7.33
CA SER A 272 3.23 9.48 -7.08
C SER A 272 4.15 10.70 -6.99
N ASP A 273 3.75 11.80 -7.63
CA ASP A 273 4.55 13.01 -7.72
C ASP A 273 4.82 13.64 -6.34
N LEU A 274 3.90 13.40 -5.37
CA LEU A 274 4.12 13.89 -4.00
C LEU A 274 5.35 13.27 -3.32
N LEU A 275 5.84 12.13 -3.80
CA LEU A 275 7.05 11.47 -3.27
C LEU A 275 8.34 12.03 -3.84
N PHE A 276 8.28 12.86 -4.91
CA PHE A 276 9.44 13.31 -5.66
C PHE A 276 9.46 14.81 -5.88
N ASP A 277 10.66 15.37 -5.94
CA ASP A 277 10.91 16.71 -6.44
C ASP A 277 11.01 16.74 -7.97
N ALA A 278 10.99 17.94 -8.56
CA ALA A 278 10.98 18.13 -10.00
C ALA A 278 12.23 17.58 -10.71
N ASP A 279 13.33 17.36 -10.00
CA ASP A 279 14.57 16.77 -10.51
C ASP A 279 14.59 15.23 -10.39
N GLY A 280 13.53 14.63 -9.81
CA GLY A 280 13.38 13.19 -9.64
C GLY A 280 14.05 12.62 -8.38
N THR A 281 14.56 13.49 -7.49
CA THR A 281 14.95 13.10 -6.13
C THR A 281 13.70 12.99 -5.22
N GLU A 282 13.87 12.59 -3.96
CA GLU A 282 12.74 12.59 -3.01
C GLU A 282 12.22 14.01 -2.76
N ASN A 283 10.94 14.11 -2.42
CA ASN A 283 10.38 15.32 -1.83
C ASN A 283 10.93 15.47 -0.39
N GLU A 284 12.06 16.18 -0.28
CA GLU A 284 12.78 16.38 0.99
C GLU A 284 11.88 16.99 2.08
N ALA A 285 11.02 17.93 1.70
CA ALA A 285 10.12 18.58 2.65
C ALA A 285 9.08 17.60 3.22
N LEU A 286 8.51 16.76 2.40
CA LEU A 286 7.57 15.72 2.84
C LEU A 286 8.28 14.67 3.69
N MET A 287 9.44 14.17 3.25
CA MET A 287 10.19 13.15 3.98
C MET A 287 10.68 13.67 5.34
N THR A 288 11.12 14.91 5.41
CA THR A 288 11.46 15.57 6.67
C THR A 288 10.25 15.64 7.62
N TYR A 289 9.06 16.00 7.10
CA TYR A 289 7.84 16.01 7.91
C TYR A 289 7.49 14.61 8.45
N ILE A 290 7.60 13.58 7.60
CA ILE A 290 7.38 12.19 7.99
C ILE A 290 8.36 11.76 9.10
N CYS A 291 9.65 12.07 8.96
CA CYS A 291 10.64 11.74 9.98
C CYS A 291 10.41 12.49 11.30
N GLN A 292 9.97 13.75 11.25
CA GLN A 292 9.57 14.50 12.45
C GLN A 292 8.36 13.86 13.14
N PHE A 293 7.35 13.41 12.38
CA PHE A 293 6.21 12.68 12.93
C PHE A 293 6.66 11.39 13.62
N LEU A 294 7.53 10.61 13.00
CA LEU A 294 8.11 9.39 13.58
C LEU A 294 8.88 9.72 14.89
N GLU A 295 9.71 10.76 14.89
CA GLU A 295 10.49 11.15 16.06
C GLU A 295 9.62 11.57 17.25
N GLN A 296 8.56 12.34 16.99
CA GLN A 296 7.62 12.81 18.02
C GLN A 296 6.85 11.65 18.67
N ASN A 297 6.42 10.69 17.86
CA ASN A 297 5.61 9.56 18.29
C ASN A 297 6.45 8.35 18.74
N SER A 298 7.76 8.39 18.55
CA SER A 298 8.67 7.33 18.99
C SER A 298 9.11 7.44 20.45
N LYS A 299 8.84 8.57 21.12
CA LYS A 299 9.34 8.87 22.50
C LYS A 299 8.35 8.49 23.60
N GLY A 300 7.20 7.93 23.28
CA GLY A 300 6.14 7.67 24.23
C GLY A 300 5.62 6.23 24.18
N LYS A 301 6.32 5.34 24.81
CA LYS A 301 5.74 4.18 25.54
C LYS A 301 6.85 3.35 26.15
#